data_b863a2e9d70dbbddde2a3050f9b74798
#
_entry.id   b863a2e9d70dbbddde2a3050f9b74798
#
_cell.length_a   1.000
_cell.length_b   1.000
_cell.length_c   1.000
_cell.angle_alpha   90.00
_cell.angle_beta   90.00
_cell.angle_gamma   90.00
#
_symmetry.space_group_name_H-M   'P 1'
#
loop_
_entity.id
_entity.type
_entity.pdbx_description
1 polymer ?
#
loop_
_entity_poly.entity_id
_entity_poly.type
_entity_poly.pdbx_seq_one_letter_code
_entity_poly.pdbx_strand_id
1 'polypeptide(L)'
;IINRFLEKKVPSYTAVPFLVTAPVINPIVLFATYSAFGNSFQMALLRAIGSILVATVLGIFLGFFQTASIQRANRKEVHVHDFSKLSAGQRFFQVFVQAIDEFFDTGRYLVFGCLFASVVQVYVPTRVLTSISATPLLAILLLMLLSFLLSLCSEADAFIGSSLLSSFGLAPVLAFLVIGPMLDVKNLLMMKNYLTNRFIVQFISIVSLVVLVYAWFVGVVL
;
A
#
# COMPACT_ATOMS: atom_id res chain seq x y z
N ILE A 1 0.92 14.56 3.59
CA ILE A 1 1.67 14.74 2.31
C ILE A 1 0.70 15.12 1.19
N ILE A 2 -0.39 14.37 0.91
CA ILE A 2 -1.38 14.68 -0.16
C ILE A 2 -1.86 16.14 -0.09
N ASN A 3 -2.23 16.62 1.10
CA ASN A 3 -2.69 18.00 1.28
C ASN A 3 -1.67 19.06 0.83
N ARG A 4 -0.41 18.86 1.17
CA ARG A 4 0.65 19.81 0.78
C ARG A 4 0.86 19.87 -0.74
N PHE A 5 0.70 18.73 -1.44
CA PHE A 5 0.77 18.70 -2.90
C PHE A 5 -0.44 19.41 -3.53
N LEU A 6 -1.63 19.15 -3.01
CA LEU A 6 -2.86 19.79 -3.50
C LEU A 6 -2.91 21.30 -3.17
N GLU A 7 -2.34 21.71 -2.04
CA GLU A 7 -2.17 23.14 -1.68
C GLU A 7 -1.21 23.87 -2.62
N LYS A 8 -0.17 23.19 -3.08
CA LYS A 8 0.77 23.72 -4.08
C LYS A 8 0.23 23.66 -5.51
N LYS A 9 -1.09 23.42 -5.69
CA LYS A 9 -1.76 23.33 -7.00
C LYS A 9 -1.21 22.22 -7.90
N VAL A 10 -0.60 21.18 -7.32
CA VAL A 10 -0.22 20.00 -8.10
C VAL A 10 -1.49 19.29 -8.56
N PRO A 11 -1.65 18.97 -9.83
CA PRO A 11 -2.83 18.28 -10.33
C PRO A 11 -3.04 16.94 -9.63
N SER A 12 -4.29 16.63 -9.29
CA SER A 12 -4.65 15.39 -8.58
C SER A 12 -4.28 14.12 -9.32
N TYR A 13 -4.35 14.15 -10.66
CA TYR A 13 -3.97 13.02 -11.51
C TYR A 13 -2.47 12.70 -11.49
N THR A 14 -1.63 13.62 -10.97
CA THR A 14 -0.20 13.38 -10.76
C THR A 14 0.09 13.08 -9.29
N ALA A 15 -0.51 13.85 -8.37
CA ALA A 15 -0.22 13.75 -6.94
C ALA A 15 -0.68 12.41 -6.34
N VAL A 16 -1.88 11.95 -6.70
CA VAL A 16 -2.45 10.71 -6.11
C VAL A 16 -1.71 9.46 -6.58
N PRO A 17 -1.49 9.21 -7.89
CA PRO A 17 -0.72 8.05 -8.33
C PRO A 17 0.69 8.03 -7.77
N PHE A 18 1.37 9.16 -7.75
CA PHE A 18 2.72 9.26 -7.17
C PHE A 18 2.76 8.84 -5.71
N LEU A 19 1.85 9.37 -4.88
CA LEU A 19 1.83 9.09 -3.45
C LEU A 19 1.49 7.65 -3.10
N VAL A 20 0.64 7.02 -3.91
CA VAL A 20 0.23 5.64 -3.73
C VAL A 20 1.32 4.66 -4.14
N THR A 21 2.07 4.98 -5.18
CA THR A 21 3.09 4.09 -5.73
C THR A 21 4.50 4.33 -5.17
N ALA A 22 4.79 5.53 -4.69
CA ALA A 22 6.09 5.86 -4.12
C ALA A 22 6.57 4.88 -3.03
N PRO A 23 5.73 4.40 -2.09
CA PRO A 23 6.15 3.41 -1.10
C PRO A 23 6.53 2.06 -1.71
N VAL A 24 5.97 1.70 -2.86
CA VAL A 24 6.20 0.39 -3.50
C VAL A 24 7.45 0.40 -4.38
N ILE A 25 7.69 1.51 -5.10
CA ILE A 25 8.82 1.66 -6.05
C ILE A 25 10.10 2.10 -5.34
N ASN A 26 10.07 2.29 -4.03
CA ASN A 26 11.24 2.64 -3.25
C ASN A 26 12.35 1.58 -3.42
N PRO A 27 13.60 1.98 -3.73
CA PRO A 27 14.73 1.04 -3.87
C PRO A 27 14.94 0.12 -2.67
N ILE A 28 14.71 0.62 -1.44
CA ILE A 28 14.81 -0.18 -0.20
C ILE A 28 13.77 -1.31 -0.21
N VAL A 29 12.53 -1.02 -0.61
CA VAL A 29 11.44 -2.00 -0.67
C VAL A 29 11.67 -3.04 -1.77
N LEU A 30 12.18 -2.62 -2.92
CA LEU A 30 12.55 -3.53 -4.01
C LEU A 30 13.70 -4.44 -3.59
N PHE A 31 14.70 -3.89 -2.89
CA PHE A 31 15.81 -4.68 -2.33
C PHE A 31 15.32 -5.65 -1.24
N ALA A 32 14.43 -5.22 -0.34
CA ALA A 32 13.81 -6.10 0.65
C ALA A 32 13.04 -7.24 -0.03
N THR A 33 12.29 -6.94 -1.11
CA THR A 33 11.59 -7.97 -1.90
C THR A 33 12.58 -8.93 -2.55
N TYR A 34 13.63 -8.43 -3.17
CA TYR A 34 14.69 -9.25 -3.75
C TYR A 34 15.30 -10.22 -2.72
N SER A 35 15.68 -9.71 -1.55
CA SER A 35 16.27 -10.49 -0.46
C SER A 35 15.30 -11.51 0.14
N ALA A 36 14.04 -11.11 0.39
CA ALA A 36 13.04 -11.96 1.00
C ALA A 36 12.65 -13.17 0.12
N PHE A 37 12.71 -13.01 -1.20
CA PHE A 37 12.38 -14.07 -2.17
C PHE A 37 13.63 -14.82 -2.68
N GLY A 38 14.65 -14.98 -1.83
CA GLY A 38 15.84 -15.79 -2.16
C GLY A 38 16.67 -15.22 -3.31
N ASN A 39 16.85 -13.90 -3.34
CA ASN A 39 17.53 -13.14 -4.38
C ASN A 39 16.84 -13.21 -5.76
N SER A 40 15.52 -13.34 -5.76
CA SER A 40 14.73 -13.35 -6.99
C SER A 40 14.52 -11.93 -7.53
N PHE A 41 15.25 -11.58 -8.59
CA PHE A 41 15.04 -10.32 -9.31
C PHE A 41 13.66 -10.26 -9.98
N GLN A 42 13.14 -11.42 -10.38
CA GLN A 42 11.83 -11.55 -11.02
C GLN A 42 10.70 -11.00 -10.12
N MET A 43 10.66 -11.38 -8.84
CA MET A 43 9.62 -10.90 -7.91
C MET A 43 9.70 -9.39 -7.68
N ALA A 44 10.91 -8.84 -7.51
CA ALA A 44 11.10 -7.40 -7.37
C ALA A 44 10.67 -6.64 -8.64
N LEU A 45 10.99 -7.16 -9.82
CA LEU A 45 10.61 -6.57 -11.09
C LEU A 45 9.09 -6.63 -11.32
N LEU A 46 8.45 -7.77 -11.06
CA LEU A 46 6.99 -7.91 -11.19
C LEU A 46 6.27 -6.95 -10.21
N ARG A 47 6.76 -6.82 -8.98
CA ARG A 47 6.21 -5.86 -8.02
C ARG A 47 6.32 -4.42 -8.54
N ALA A 48 7.46 -4.03 -9.11
CA ALA A 48 7.67 -2.71 -9.69
C ALA A 48 6.75 -2.45 -10.90
N ILE A 49 6.66 -3.42 -11.83
CA ILE A 49 5.79 -3.32 -13.02
C ILE A 49 4.32 -3.18 -12.60
N GLY A 50 3.85 -4.01 -11.68
CA GLY A 50 2.48 -3.92 -11.18
C GLY A 50 2.17 -2.56 -10.57
N SER A 51 3.11 -1.99 -9.82
CA SER A 51 2.97 -0.66 -9.22
C SER A 51 2.91 0.45 -10.25
N ILE A 52 3.76 0.40 -11.27
CA ILE A 52 3.77 1.37 -12.38
C ILE A 52 2.47 1.29 -13.17
N LEU A 53 1.96 0.07 -13.40
CA LEU A 53 0.70 -0.15 -14.09
C LEU A 53 -0.47 0.47 -13.32
N VAL A 54 -0.55 0.25 -12.02
CA VAL A 54 -1.58 0.88 -11.16
C VAL A 54 -1.45 2.40 -11.22
N ALA A 55 -0.23 2.96 -11.10
CA ALA A 55 0.00 4.41 -11.20
C ALA A 55 -0.51 4.99 -12.51
N THR A 56 -0.19 4.31 -13.62
CA THR A 56 -0.55 4.76 -14.96
C THR A 56 -2.07 4.74 -15.15
N VAL A 57 -2.73 3.63 -14.82
CA VAL A 57 -4.19 3.51 -14.95
C VAL A 57 -4.90 4.51 -14.05
N LEU A 58 -4.45 4.67 -12.82
CA LEU A 58 -5.03 5.64 -11.88
C LEU A 58 -4.82 7.08 -12.37
N GLY A 59 -3.63 7.42 -12.88
CA GLY A 59 -3.34 8.74 -13.44
C GLY A 59 -4.21 9.08 -14.65
N ILE A 60 -4.35 8.13 -15.59
CA ILE A 60 -5.23 8.27 -16.75
C ILE A 60 -6.69 8.46 -16.31
N PHE A 61 -7.17 7.61 -15.39
CA PHE A 61 -8.54 7.72 -14.90
C PHE A 61 -8.81 9.08 -14.26
N LEU A 62 -7.91 9.54 -13.38
CA LEU A 62 -8.06 10.84 -12.73
C LEU A 62 -7.94 12.02 -13.71
N GLY A 63 -7.10 11.90 -14.73
CA GLY A 63 -6.93 12.95 -15.75
C GLY A 63 -8.14 13.12 -16.66
N PHE A 64 -8.80 12.02 -17.04
CA PHE A 64 -9.90 12.05 -18.01
C PHE A 64 -11.30 12.09 -17.37
N PHE A 65 -11.49 11.43 -16.22
CA PHE A 65 -12.81 11.24 -15.63
C PHE A 65 -13.07 12.09 -14.39
N GLN A 66 -12.04 12.67 -13.77
CA GLN A 66 -12.20 13.41 -12.52
C GLN A 66 -12.23 14.92 -12.77
N THR A 67 -13.43 15.44 -13.07
CA THR A 67 -13.68 16.90 -13.19
C THR A 67 -14.08 17.56 -11.86
N ALA A 68 -14.50 16.75 -10.85
CA ALA A 68 -14.99 17.28 -9.57
C ALA A 68 -13.85 17.43 -8.56
N SER A 69 -14.00 18.41 -7.66
CA SER A 69 -13.08 18.58 -6.53
C SER A 69 -12.97 17.34 -5.67
N ILE A 70 -11.78 16.77 -5.55
CA ILE A 70 -11.46 15.57 -4.75
C ILE A 70 -11.51 15.88 -3.26
N GLN A 71 -11.28 17.15 -2.90
CA GLN A 71 -11.20 17.60 -1.51
C GLN A 71 -12.58 17.78 -0.90
N ARG A 72 -12.72 17.37 0.35
CA ARG A 72 -13.91 17.61 1.16
C ARG A 72 -13.98 19.09 1.54
N ALA A 73 -15.14 19.76 1.33
CA ALA A 73 -15.32 21.19 1.57
C ALA A 73 -15.13 21.62 3.05
N ASN A 74 -15.22 20.71 3.99
CA ASN A 74 -15.12 21.00 5.43
C ASN A 74 -13.73 20.56 5.95
N ARG A 75 -12.75 21.43 5.76
CA ARG A 75 -11.38 21.24 6.26
C ARG A 75 -11.34 21.42 7.78
N LYS A 76 -11.04 20.37 8.55
CA LYS A 76 -10.38 20.57 9.83
C LYS A 76 -8.95 21.00 9.52
N GLU A 77 -8.62 22.25 9.82
CA GLU A 77 -7.24 22.73 9.76
C GLU A 77 -6.39 21.82 10.66
N VAL A 78 -5.57 21.00 10.04
CA VAL A 78 -4.50 20.34 10.79
C VAL A 78 -3.54 21.48 11.13
N HIS A 79 -3.37 21.74 12.41
CA HIS A 79 -2.35 22.63 12.91
C HIS A 79 -0.99 22.12 12.39
N VAL A 80 -0.58 22.64 11.25
CA VAL A 80 0.79 22.51 10.80
C VAL A 80 1.58 23.40 11.74
N HIS A 81 2.33 22.81 12.65
CA HIS A 81 3.30 23.56 13.43
C HIS A 81 4.20 24.33 12.47
N ASP A 82 4.07 25.63 12.49
CA ASP A 82 4.84 26.51 11.62
C ASP A 82 6.29 26.55 12.13
N PHE A 83 7.11 25.68 11.56
CA PHE A 83 8.54 25.56 11.90
C PHE A 83 9.36 26.78 11.50
N SER A 84 8.76 27.77 10.82
CA SER A 84 9.48 28.93 10.30
C SER A 84 10.03 29.84 11.41
N LYS A 85 9.42 29.80 12.61
CA LYS A 85 9.77 30.67 13.76
C LYS A 85 10.72 30.05 14.77
N LEU A 86 11.16 28.80 14.58
CA LEU A 86 11.98 28.06 15.54
C LEU A 86 13.47 28.21 15.25
N SER A 87 14.28 28.32 16.29
CA SER A 87 15.75 28.27 16.21
C SER A 87 16.22 26.91 15.66
N ALA A 88 17.40 26.86 15.03
CA ALA A 88 17.93 25.64 14.42
C ALA A 88 18.02 24.45 15.42
N GLY A 89 18.39 24.71 16.68
CA GLY A 89 18.40 23.70 17.73
C GLY A 89 17.03 23.17 18.11
N GLN A 90 16.01 24.05 18.15
CA GLN A 90 14.62 23.64 18.42
C GLN A 90 14.03 22.85 17.26
N ARG A 91 14.39 23.18 16.02
CA ARG A 91 13.99 22.38 14.83
C ARG A 91 14.56 20.98 14.90
N PHE A 92 15.83 20.84 15.24
CA PHE A 92 16.50 19.56 15.38
C PHE A 92 15.85 18.71 16.47
N PHE A 93 15.60 19.28 17.64
CA PHE A 93 14.91 18.59 18.74
C PHE A 93 13.49 18.15 18.37
N GLN A 94 12.73 19.00 17.69
CA GLN A 94 11.37 18.63 17.23
C GLN A 94 11.37 17.52 16.17
N VAL A 95 12.37 17.50 15.28
CA VAL A 95 12.51 16.37 14.33
C VAL A 95 12.75 15.07 15.09
N PHE A 96 13.55 15.10 16.16
CA PHE A 96 13.82 13.93 16.99
C PHE A 96 12.55 13.45 17.73
N VAL A 97 11.82 14.36 18.35
CA VAL A 97 10.54 14.04 19.02
C VAL A 97 9.55 13.44 18.02
N GLN A 98 9.40 14.07 16.86
CA GLN A 98 8.50 13.60 15.82
C GLN A 98 8.92 12.23 15.24
N ALA A 99 10.23 11.97 15.13
CA ALA A 99 10.75 10.67 14.72
C ALA A 99 10.46 9.56 15.75
N ILE A 100 10.57 9.88 17.04
CA ILE A 100 10.23 8.97 18.14
C ILE A 100 8.71 8.67 18.13
N ASP A 101 7.86 9.68 18.01
CA ASP A 101 6.42 9.51 17.95
C ASP A 101 6.01 8.65 16.74
N GLU A 102 6.58 8.90 15.56
CA GLU A 102 6.34 8.11 14.35
C GLU A 102 6.83 6.66 14.51
N PHE A 103 7.98 6.47 15.19
CA PHE A 103 8.51 5.13 15.48
C PHE A 103 7.58 4.32 16.37
N PHE A 104 7.09 4.89 17.46
CA PHE A 104 6.16 4.19 18.35
C PHE A 104 4.78 3.98 17.70
N ASP A 105 4.28 4.96 16.95
CA ASP A 105 3.02 4.85 16.23
C ASP A 105 3.08 3.75 15.15
N THR A 106 4.15 3.70 14.39
CA THR A 106 4.35 2.66 13.37
C THR A 106 4.65 1.31 14.02
N GLY A 107 5.48 1.28 15.06
CA GLY A 107 5.90 0.08 15.76
C GLY A 107 4.72 -0.70 16.36
N ARG A 108 3.76 -0.03 16.99
CA ARG A 108 2.57 -0.72 17.53
C ARG A 108 1.75 -1.41 16.43
N TYR A 109 1.55 -0.77 15.28
CA TYR A 109 0.82 -1.39 14.16
C TYR A 109 1.60 -2.56 13.56
N LEU A 110 2.93 -2.46 13.52
CA LEU A 110 3.80 -3.56 13.09
C LEU A 110 3.66 -4.78 14.01
N VAL A 111 3.73 -4.56 15.33
CA VAL A 111 3.58 -5.64 16.32
C VAL A 111 2.21 -6.31 16.20
N PHE A 112 1.12 -5.53 16.13
CA PHE A 112 -0.22 -6.08 15.94
C PHE A 112 -0.36 -6.82 14.60
N GLY A 113 0.19 -6.28 13.51
CA GLY A 113 0.21 -6.93 12.20
C GLY A 113 0.95 -8.27 12.22
N CYS A 114 2.14 -8.31 12.83
CA CYS A 114 2.91 -9.55 12.97
C CYS A 114 2.21 -10.60 13.84
N LEU A 115 1.62 -10.19 14.96
CA LEU A 115 0.83 -11.08 15.80
C LEU A 115 -0.38 -11.66 15.05
N PHE A 116 -1.10 -10.82 14.33
CA PHE A 116 -2.23 -11.25 13.52
C PHE A 116 -1.80 -12.19 12.39
N ALA A 117 -0.72 -11.88 11.69
CA ALA A 117 -0.14 -12.76 10.66
C ALA A 117 0.27 -14.12 11.24
N SER A 118 0.89 -14.14 12.42
CA SER A 118 1.27 -15.37 13.11
C SER A 118 0.04 -16.21 13.50
N VAL A 119 -1.01 -15.56 14.00
CA VAL A 119 -2.28 -16.23 14.30
C VAL A 119 -2.87 -16.86 13.03
N VAL A 120 -2.92 -16.12 11.92
CA VAL A 120 -3.42 -16.64 10.63
C VAL A 120 -2.58 -17.83 10.18
N GLN A 121 -1.25 -17.76 10.25
CA GLN A 121 -0.37 -18.86 9.85
C GLN A 121 -0.53 -20.12 10.72
N VAL A 122 -0.76 -19.96 12.02
CA VAL A 122 -0.89 -21.10 12.95
C VAL A 122 -2.28 -21.73 12.90
N TYR A 123 -3.34 -20.91 12.83
CA TYR A 123 -4.72 -21.40 12.96
C TYR A 123 -5.39 -21.69 11.61
N VAL A 124 -4.88 -21.17 10.49
CA VAL A 124 -5.45 -21.53 9.18
C VAL A 124 -4.84 -22.86 8.72
N PRO A 125 -5.61 -23.97 8.73
CA PRO A 125 -5.09 -25.26 8.32
C PRO A 125 -4.60 -25.24 6.88
N THR A 126 -3.46 -25.84 6.61
CA THR A 126 -2.90 -25.99 5.24
C THR A 126 -3.90 -26.60 4.26
N ARG A 127 -4.82 -27.45 4.75
CA ARG A 127 -5.90 -28.02 3.93
C ARG A 127 -6.90 -26.98 3.43
N VAL A 128 -7.23 -25.97 4.24
CA VAL A 128 -8.09 -24.85 3.81
C VAL A 128 -7.35 -23.98 2.81
N LEU A 129 -6.06 -23.73 3.04
CA LEU A 129 -5.22 -22.99 2.11
C LEU A 129 -5.11 -23.70 0.76
N THR A 130 -4.90 -25.01 0.74
CA THR A 130 -4.81 -25.78 -0.50
C THR A 130 -6.15 -25.92 -1.24
N SER A 131 -7.28 -26.02 -0.51
CA SER A 131 -8.61 -26.01 -1.16
C SER A 131 -8.97 -24.66 -1.78
N ILE A 132 -8.52 -23.56 -1.18
CA ILE A 132 -8.69 -22.20 -1.74
C ILE A 132 -7.74 -21.99 -2.92
N SER A 133 -6.54 -22.56 -2.88
CA SER A 133 -5.57 -22.49 -3.99
C SER A 133 -6.04 -23.22 -5.25
N ALA A 134 -7.01 -24.12 -5.15
CA ALA A 134 -7.60 -24.80 -6.30
C ALA A 134 -8.31 -23.85 -7.28
N THR A 135 -8.70 -22.65 -6.80
CA THR A 135 -9.26 -21.58 -7.63
C THR A 135 -8.33 -20.36 -7.57
N PRO A 136 -7.49 -20.14 -8.59
CA PRO A 136 -6.46 -19.08 -8.55
C PRO A 136 -7.04 -17.70 -8.31
N LEU A 137 -8.23 -17.41 -8.83
CA LEU A 137 -8.90 -16.14 -8.61
C LEU A 137 -9.28 -15.91 -7.13
N LEU A 138 -9.78 -16.96 -6.47
CA LEU A 138 -10.16 -16.87 -5.05
C LEU A 138 -8.93 -16.68 -4.16
N ALA A 139 -7.82 -17.34 -4.48
CA ALA A 139 -6.54 -17.16 -3.80
C ALA A 139 -6.00 -15.74 -3.93
N ILE A 140 -6.11 -15.12 -5.12
CA ILE A 140 -5.74 -13.72 -5.34
C ILE A 140 -6.59 -12.80 -4.45
N LEU A 141 -7.92 -12.96 -4.48
CA LEU A 141 -8.84 -12.13 -3.70
C LEU A 141 -8.59 -12.28 -2.19
N LEU A 142 -8.34 -13.50 -1.72
CA LEU A 142 -8.04 -13.77 -0.32
C LEU A 142 -6.76 -13.07 0.13
N LEU A 143 -5.68 -13.16 -0.65
CA LEU A 143 -4.42 -12.51 -0.29
C LEU A 143 -4.49 -10.98 -0.45
N MET A 144 -5.28 -10.46 -1.37
CA MET A 144 -5.57 -9.02 -1.44
C MET A 144 -6.30 -8.54 -0.17
N LEU A 145 -7.31 -9.28 0.28
CA LEU A 145 -8.03 -8.97 1.52
C LEU A 145 -7.11 -9.08 2.75
N LEU A 146 -6.29 -10.12 2.80
CA LEU A 146 -5.32 -10.31 3.88
C LEU A 146 -4.33 -9.16 3.96
N SER A 147 -3.76 -8.74 2.83
CA SER A 147 -2.84 -7.60 2.74
C SER A 147 -3.49 -6.30 3.23
N PHE A 148 -4.72 -6.05 2.82
CA PHE A 148 -5.51 -4.91 3.27
C PHE A 148 -5.72 -4.89 4.80
N LEU A 149 -6.06 -6.03 5.39
CA LEU A 149 -6.32 -6.16 6.83
C LEU A 149 -5.06 -6.06 7.68
N LEU A 150 -3.95 -6.63 7.21
CA LEU A 150 -2.68 -6.62 7.93
C LEU A 150 -2.07 -5.22 8.06
N SER A 151 -2.30 -4.36 7.07
CA SER A 151 -1.87 -2.95 7.09
C SER A 151 -0.39 -2.77 7.48
N LEU A 152 0.48 -3.59 6.92
CA LEU A 152 1.90 -3.65 7.24
C LEU A 152 2.69 -2.58 6.46
N CYS A 153 3.97 -2.42 6.82
CA CYS A 153 4.88 -1.64 5.99
C CYS A 153 5.33 -2.45 4.77
N SER A 154 5.67 -1.77 3.69
CA SER A 154 6.02 -2.38 2.41
C SER A 154 7.24 -3.32 2.44
N GLU A 155 8.15 -3.15 3.40
CA GLU A 155 9.26 -4.04 3.65
C GLU A 155 8.81 -5.33 4.34
N ALA A 156 7.96 -5.22 5.38
CA ALA A 156 7.42 -6.38 6.10
C ALA A 156 6.54 -7.25 5.19
N ASP A 157 5.78 -6.63 4.29
CA ASP A 157 5.00 -7.34 3.27
C ASP A 157 5.85 -8.29 2.44
N ALA A 158 7.10 -7.93 2.12
CA ALA A 158 8.01 -8.78 1.36
C ALA A 158 8.34 -10.08 2.10
N PHE A 159 8.65 -9.98 3.39
CA PHE A 159 9.00 -11.16 4.20
C PHE A 159 7.79 -12.05 4.48
N ILE A 160 6.63 -11.46 4.76
CA ILE A 160 5.39 -12.23 4.94
C ILE A 160 4.96 -12.86 3.62
N GLY A 161 4.99 -12.12 2.52
CA GLY A 161 4.68 -12.64 1.20
C GLY A 161 5.58 -13.82 0.80
N SER A 162 6.87 -13.77 1.12
CA SER A 162 7.78 -14.88 0.82
C SER A 162 7.41 -16.16 1.56
N SER A 163 6.93 -16.07 2.81
CA SER A 163 6.47 -17.23 3.57
C SER A 163 5.18 -17.83 3.01
N LEU A 164 4.35 -17.04 2.32
CA LEU A 164 3.10 -17.48 1.71
C LEU A 164 3.29 -18.07 0.30
N LEU A 165 4.47 -17.87 -0.31
CA LEU A 165 4.73 -18.27 -1.69
C LEU A 165 4.54 -19.77 -1.92
N SER A 166 5.02 -20.60 -0.98
CA SER A 166 4.90 -22.06 -1.06
C SER A 166 3.47 -22.57 -0.98
N SER A 167 2.58 -21.80 -0.33
CA SER A 167 1.19 -22.20 -0.10
C SER A 167 0.22 -21.69 -1.17
N PHE A 168 0.46 -20.49 -1.70
CA PHE A 168 -0.49 -19.81 -2.60
C PHE A 168 0.03 -19.61 -4.01
N GLY A 169 1.33 -19.77 -4.22
CA GLY A 169 1.96 -19.52 -5.52
C GLY A 169 2.22 -18.05 -5.81
N LEU A 170 2.76 -17.79 -7.00
CA LEU A 170 3.32 -16.49 -7.39
C LEU A 170 2.26 -15.41 -7.54
N ALA A 171 1.17 -15.68 -8.25
CA ALA A 171 0.17 -14.66 -8.61
C ALA A 171 -0.56 -14.07 -7.39
N PRO A 172 -1.10 -14.87 -6.43
CA PRO A 172 -1.72 -14.34 -5.23
C PRO A 172 -0.74 -13.55 -4.35
N VAL A 173 0.50 -14.03 -4.21
CA VAL A 173 1.54 -13.34 -3.44
C VAL A 173 1.92 -12.02 -4.10
N LEU A 174 1.99 -11.98 -5.41
CA LEU A 174 2.24 -10.73 -6.15
C LEU A 174 1.12 -9.70 -5.92
N ALA A 175 -0.15 -10.14 -5.94
CA ALA A 175 -1.28 -9.28 -5.61
C ALA A 175 -1.16 -8.71 -4.18
N PHE A 176 -0.80 -9.55 -3.21
CA PHE A 176 -0.53 -9.16 -1.83
C PHE A 176 0.53 -8.07 -1.73
N LEU A 177 1.66 -8.23 -2.43
CA LEU A 177 2.79 -7.30 -2.40
C LEU A 177 2.51 -5.95 -3.06
N VAL A 178 1.65 -5.93 -4.08
CA VAL A 178 1.34 -4.70 -4.81
C VAL A 178 0.24 -3.91 -4.10
N ILE A 179 -0.82 -4.58 -3.64
CA ILE A 179 -1.98 -3.90 -3.05
C ILE A 179 -1.71 -3.37 -1.65
N GLY A 180 -0.92 -4.11 -0.82
CA GLY A 180 -0.70 -3.80 0.60
C GLY A 180 -0.28 -2.36 0.85
N PRO A 181 0.82 -1.90 0.26
CA PRO A 181 1.29 -0.53 0.47
C PRO A 181 0.40 0.54 -0.15
N MET A 182 -0.47 0.18 -1.11
CA MET A 182 -1.36 1.11 -1.81
C MET A 182 -2.71 1.26 -1.12
N LEU A 183 -3.24 0.14 -0.63
CA LEU A 183 -4.55 0.05 0.01
C LEU A 183 -4.41 -0.67 1.35
N ASP A 184 -4.46 0.07 2.42
CA ASP A 184 -4.53 -0.45 3.77
C ASP A 184 -5.58 0.30 4.60
N VAL A 185 -5.97 -0.26 5.73
CA VAL A 185 -6.97 0.34 6.63
C VAL A 185 -6.52 1.71 7.13
N LYS A 186 -5.23 1.87 7.45
CA LYS A 186 -4.64 3.12 7.95
C LYS A 186 -4.74 4.23 6.89
N ASN A 187 -4.33 3.94 5.64
CA ASN A 187 -4.39 4.90 4.55
C ASN A 187 -5.83 5.32 4.23
N LEU A 188 -6.78 4.37 4.24
CA LEU A 188 -8.19 4.69 4.00
C LEU A 188 -8.79 5.57 5.09
N LEU A 189 -8.48 5.32 6.36
CA LEU A 189 -8.93 6.18 7.47
C LEU A 189 -8.36 7.59 7.34
N MET A 190 -7.08 7.72 6.94
CA MET A 190 -6.48 9.02 6.67
C MET A 190 -7.13 9.72 5.48
N MET A 191 -7.37 9.00 4.37
CA MET A 191 -8.03 9.54 3.18
C MET A 191 -9.45 10.03 3.48
N LYS A 192 -10.21 9.32 4.33
CA LYS A 192 -11.59 9.68 4.71
C LYS A 192 -11.70 11.06 5.36
N ASN A 193 -10.65 11.53 6.03
CA ASN A 193 -10.64 12.85 6.67
C ASN A 193 -10.47 13.99 5.67
N TYR A 194 -9.91 13.73 4.49
CA TYR A 194 -9.51 14.77 3.53
C TYR A 194 -10.21 14.66 2.18
N LEU A 195 -10.61 13.46 1.79
CA LEU A 195 -11.15 13.16 0.47
C LEU A 195 -12.64 12.81 0.55
N THR A 196 -13.32 12.97 -0.58
CA THR A 196 -14.74 12.64 -0.68
C THR A 196 -14.93 11.12 -0.68
N ASN A 197 -16.00 10.63 -0.05
CA ASN A 197 -16.30 9.20 -0.01
C ASN A 197 -16.45 8.59 -1.42
N ARG A 198 -16.99 9.35 -2.37
CA ARG A 198 -17.14 8.91 -3.77
C ARG A 198 -15.76 8.64 -4.39
N PHE A 199 -14.80 9.52 -4.17
CA PHE A 199 -13.43 9.35 -4.64
C PHE A 199 -12.77 8.11 -4.01
N ILE A 200 -12.93 7.90 -2.70
CA ILE A 200 -12.35 6.75 -1.99
C ILE A 200 -12.86 5.44 -2.57
N VAL A 201 -14.17 5.32 -2.80
CA VAL A 201 -14.76 4.10 -3.41
C VAL A 201 -14.23 3.87 -4.81
N GLN A 202 -14.16 4.91 -5.64
CA GLN A 202 -13.58 4.82 -6.99
C GLN A 202 -12.11 4.39 -6.95
N PHE A 203 -11.33 4.98 -6.05
CA PHE A 203 -9.92 4.65 -5.85
C PHE A 203 -9.72 3.18 -5.47
N ILE A 204 -10.45 2.69 -4.45
CA ILE A 204 -10.40 1.29 -4.03
C ILE A 204 -10.76 0.37 -5.20
N SER A 205 -11.84 0.66 -5.90
CA SER A 205 -12.32 -0.18 -7.01
C SER A 205 -11.30 -0.28 -8.14
N ILE A 206 -10.70 0.85 -8.53
CA ILE A 206 -9.71 0.89 -9.62
C ILE A 206 -8.45 0.13 -9.23
N VAL A 207 -7.87 0.44 -8.06
CA VAL A 207 -6.64 -0.21 -7.61
C VAL A 207 -6.85 -1.70 -7.47
N SER A 208 -7.93 -2.13 -6.81
CA SER A 208 -8.24 -3.56 -6.64
C SER A 208 -8.45 -4.28 -7.97
N LEU A 209 -9.17 -3.67 -8.91
CA LEU A 209 -9.42 -4.26 -10.22
C LEU A 209 -8.12 -4.40 -11.03
N VAL A 210 -7.29 -3.35 -11.06
CA VAL A 210 -6.03 -3.37 -11.81
C VAL A 210 -5.07 -4.42 -11.23
N VAL A 211 -4.93 -4.49 -9.91
CA VAL A 211 -4.07 -5.49 -9.25
C VAL A 211 -4.57 -6.90 -9.50
N LEU A 212 -5.90 -7.12 -9.42
CA LEU A 212 -6.51 -8.43 -9.69
C LEU A 212 -6.24 -8.89 -11.12
N VAL A 213 -6.50 -8.03 -12.11
CA VAL A 213 -6.26 -8.35 -13.53
C VAL A 213 -4.79 -8.59 -13.79
N TYR A 214 -3.91 -7.76 -13.22
CA TYR A 214 -2.47 -7.91 -13.35
C TYR A 214 -1.98 -9.24 -12.77
N ALA A 215 -2.36 -9.56 -11.53
CA ALA A 215 -1.95 -10.78 -10.86
C ALA A 215 -2.50 -12.04 -11.58
N TRP A 216 -3.75 -11.98 -12.04
CA TRP A 216 -4.34 -13.05 -12.83
C TRP A 216 -3.60 -13.28 -14.14
N PHE A 217 -3.28 -12.20 -14.87
CA PHE A 217 -2.49 -12.28 -16.11
C PHE A 217 -1.10 -12.90 -15.86
N VAL A 218 -0.40 -12.46 -14.81
CA VAL A 218 0.90 -13.04 -14.44
C VAL A 218 0.76 -14.53 -14.09
N GLY A 219 -0.31 -14.92 -13.41
CA GLY A 219 -0.55 -16.33 -13.07
C GLY A 219 -0.91 -17.23 -14.25
N VAL A 220 -1.35 -16.66 -15.37
CA VAL A 220 -1.60 -17.42 -16.62
C VAL A 220 -0.33 -17.54 -17.47
N VAL A 221 0.55 -16.53 -17.41
CA VAL A 221 1.75 -16.45 -18.28
C VAL A 221 2.96 -17.14 -17.64
N LEU A 222 3.08 -17.12 -16.33
CA LEU A 222 4.21 -17.68 -15.58
C LEU A 222 3.80 -18.90 -14.75
#